data_24c894c1f8e1048c97ba88a4468ee713
#
_entry.id   24c894c1f8e1048c97ba88a4468ee713
#
_cell.length_a   1.000
_cell.length_b   1.000
_cell.length_c   1.000
_cell.angle_alpha   90.00
_cell.angle_beta   90.00
_cell.angle_gamma   90.00
#
_symmetry.space_group_name_H-M   'P 1'
#
loop_
_entity.id
_entity.type
_entity.pdbx_description
1 polymer ?
#
loop_
_entity_poly.entity_id
_entity_poly.type
_entity_poly.pdbx_seq_one_letter_code
_entity_poly.pdbx_strand_id
1 'polypeptide(L)'
;MLCYWCLTPGESEYQILVEPGRSLVASTAGLVCRVLGTKLTGSKRFAIIDGSMTELVRPALYQARHHVVPCEEAGPDLLQYDLVGPVCESADCLATAVLLPALCTGQLGTDKQQISDHFVGDLLVILDTGAYGACMASNYNMRSRPAELLVEGDTMVTVADKEDLDQLLSRFKM
;
A
#
# COMPACT_ATOMS: atom_id res chain seq x y z
N MET A 1 5.35 -11.70 -14.37
CA MET A 1 4.70 -12.52 -15.41
C MET A 1 5.60 -13.73 -15.61
N LEU A 2 5.27 -14.86 -14.97
CA LEU A 2 5.95 -16.13 -15.18
C LEU A 2 5.44 -16.67 -16.52
N CYS A 3 6.30 -16.67 -17.54
CA CYS A 3 6.05 -17.48 -18.72
C CYS A 3 6.26 -18.95 -18.32
N TYR A 4 5.17 -19.61 -17.98
CA TYR A 4 5.17 -21.07 -17.98
C TYR A 4 5.15 -21.53 -19.44
N TRP A 5 6.32 -21.84 -19.97
CA TRP A 5 6.40 -22.73 -21.11
C TRP A 5 6.16 -24.14 -20.54
N CYS A 6 4.96 -24.67 -20.73
CA CYS A 6 4.73 -26.10 -20.54
C CYS A 6 5.50 -26.84 -21.65
N LEU A 7 6.74 -27.20 -21.36
CA LEU A 7 7.41 -28.21 -22.13
C LEU A 7 6.91 -29.57 -21.63
N THR A 8 6.34 -30.34 -22.49
CA THR A 8 5.96 -31.71 -22.17
C THR A 8 7.23 -32.49 -21.75
N PRO A 9 7.18 -33.27 -20.66
CA PRO A 9 8.33 -34.03 -20.23
C PRO A 9 8.78 -34.98 -21.37
N GLY A 10 10.00 -34.82 -21.85
CA GLY A 10 10.61 -35.68 -22.86
C GLY A 10 10.93 -35.03 -24.21
N GLU A 11 10.52 -33.78 -24.47
CA GLU A 11 10.72 -33.13 -25.79
C GLU A 11 11.82 -32.07 -25.84
N SER A 12 12.53 -31.78 -24.75
CA SER A 12 13.58 -30.75 -24.78
C SER A 12 14.95 -31.34 -24.37
N GLU A 13 15.94 -31.09 -25.20
CA GLU A 13 17.36 -31.30 -24.88
C GLU A 13 17.92 -30.16 -23.98
N TYR A 14 17.09 -29.20 -23.59
CA TYR A 14 17.54 -28.00 -22.88
C TYR A 14 17.18 -28.08 -21.40
N GLN A 15 18.12 -27.72 -20.53
CA GLN A 15 17.91 -27.48 -19.12
C GLN A 15 17.46 -26.00 -18.94
N ILE A 16 16.30 -25.80 -18.33
CA ILE A 16 15.82 -24.48 -18.03
C ILE A 16 16.22 -24.10 -16.59
N LEU A 17 17.01 -23.04 -16.46
CA LEU A 17 17.39 -22.44 -15.19
C LEU A 17 16.58 -21.17 -15.00
N VAL A 18 16.02 -20.99 -13.80
CA VAL A 18 15.29 -19.79 -13.42
C VAL A 18 15.85 -19.24 -12.11
N GLU A 19 15.91 -17.92 -12.00
CA GLU A 19 16.27 -17.21 -10.77
C GLU A 19 15.01 -16.50 -10.23
N PRO A 20 14.14 -17.24 -9.50
CA PRO A 20 12.91 -16.66 -9.00
C PRO A 20 13.21 -15.64 -7.89
N GLY A 21 12.78 -14.42 -8.09
CA GLY A 21 12.88 -13.33 -7.11
C GLY A 21 11.51 -12.97 -6.55
N ARG A 22 10.78 -12.10 -7.26
CA ARG A 22 9.47 -11.60 -6.85
C ARG A 22 8.45 -12.69 -6.52
N SER A 23 8.44 -13.78 -7.28
CA SER A 23 7.50 -14.88 -7.06
C SER A 23 7.68 -15.60 -5.72
N LEU A 24 8.84 -15.48 -5.08
CA LEU A 24 9.10 -16.07 -3.77
C LEU A 24 8.67 -15.17 -2.62
N VAL A 25 8.82 -13.85 -2.77
CA VAL A 25 8.69 -12.93 -1.63
C VAL A 25 7.57 -11.88 -1.78
N ALA A 26 6.94 -11.74 -2.94
CA ALA A 26 5.89 -10.72 -3.11
C ALA A 26 4.75 -10.88 -2.10
N SER A 27 4.25 -12.09 -1.94
CA SER A 27 3.10 -12.39 -1.06
C SER A 27 3.45 -12.47 0.43
N THR A 28 4.72 -12.26 0.81
CA THR A 28 5.13 -12.33 2.21
C THR A 28 4.88 -11.04 3.00
N ALA A 29 4.51 -9.94 2.34
CA ALA A 29 4.23 -8.70 3.03
C ALA A 29 3.05 -7.95 2.44
N GLY A 30 2.44 -7.11 3.28
CA GLY A 30 1.41 -6.15 2.94
C GLY A 30 1.75 -4.76 3.49
N LEU A 31 1.35 -3.72 2.80
CA LEU A 31 1.40 -2.35 3.28
C LEU A 31 0.08 -2.01 3.95
N VAL A 32 0.11 -1.83 5.27
CA VAL A 32 -1.06 -1.42 6.05
C VAL A 32 -1.20 0.09 5.97
N CYS A 33 -2.38 0.55 5.60
CA CYS A 33 -2.68 1.97 5.45
C CYS A 33 -3.99 2.31 6.17
N ARG A 34 -4.08 3.53 6.68
CA ARG A 34 -5.30 4.07 7.27
C ARG A 34 -6.02 4.96 6.28
N VAL A 35 -7.34 4.82 6.22
CA VAL A 35 -8.20 5.74 5.47
C VAL A 35 -8.33 7.04 6.24
N LEU A 36 -7.84 8.13 5.64
CA LEU A 36 -7.90 9.48 6.20
C LEU A 36 -9.19 10.21 5.83
N GLY A 37 -9.78 9.83 4.69
CA GLY A 37 -11.00 10.45 4.21
C GLY A 37 -11.47 9.85 2.89
N THR A 38 -12.68 10.21 2.48
CA THR A 38 -13.19 9.90 1.15
C THR A 38 -13.65 11.15 0.44
N LYS A 39 -13.61 11.14 -0.88
CA LYS A 39 -14.08 12.23 -1.73
C LYS A 39 -14.85 11.67 -2.91
N LEU A 40 -15.99 12.28 -3.19
CA LEU A 40 -16.76 12.02 -4.41
C LEU A 40 -16.56 13.19 -5.38
N THR A 41 -16.13 12.89 -6.61
CA THR A 41 -15.98 13.90 -7.67
C THR A 41 -16.62 13.35 -8.95
N GLY A 42 -17.76 13.91 -9.32
CA GLY A 42 -18.59 13.32 -10.36
C GLY A 42 -19.04 11.90 -9.97
N SER A 43 -18.69 10.92 -10.78
CA SER A 43 -18.98 9.49 -10.53
C SER A 43 -17.85 8.74 -9.84
N LYS A 44 -16.68 9.37 -9.64
CA LYS A 44 -15.50 8.75 -9.03
C LYS A 44 -15.46 8.96 -7.53
N ARG A 45 -15.23 7.86 -6.80
CA ARG A 45 -14.94 7.88 -5.37
C ARG A 45 -13.44 7.71 -5.14
N PHE A 46 -12.89 8.54 -4.30
CA PHE A 46 -11.50 8.45 -3.85
C PHE A 46 -11.48 8.05 -2.38
N ALA A 47 -10.61 7.12 -2.04
CA ALA A 47 -10.20 6.88 -0.67
C ALA A 47 -8.80 7.48 -0.48
N ILE A 48 -8.68 8.46 0.39
CA ILE A 48 -7.43 9.11 0.74
C ILE A 48 -6.82 8.33 1.91
N ILE A 49 -5.62 7.81 1.72
CA ILE A 49 -4.94 6.99 2.72
C ILE A 49 -3.63 7.63 3.18
N ASP A 50 -3.07 7.18 4.30
CA ASP A 50 -1.78 7.65 4.81
C ASP A 50 -0.57 7.01 4.10
N GLY A 51 -0.77 5.91 3.36
CA GLY A 51 0.22 5.34 2.46
C GLY A 51 0.31 6.11 1.13
N SER A 52 1.45 6.05 0.47
CA SER A 52 1.69 6.77 -0.79
C SER A 52 2.67 6.05 -1.71
N MET A 53 2.93 6.64 -2.86
CA MET A 53 3.98 6.18 -3.77
C MET A 53 5.38 6.22 -3.13
N THR A 54 5.55 6.90 -2.00
CA THR A 54 6.83 6.91 -1.27
C THR A 54 7.10 5.59 -0.58
N GLU A 55 6.08 4.89 -0.13
CA GLU A 55 6.16 3.56 0.47
C GLU A 55 6.02 2.45 -0.58
N LEU A 56 5.20 2.67 -1.62
CA LEU A 56 4.93 1.69 -2.67
C LEU A 56 4.90 2.36 -4.05
N VAL A 57 6.07 2.50 -4.67
CA VAL A 57 6.22 3.21 -5.95
C VAL A 57 5.72 2.42 -7.16
N ARG A 58 5.56 1.11 -7.04
CA ARG A 58 5.28 0.21 -8.17
C ARG A 58 4.01 0.54 -8.97
N PRO A 59 2.87 0.93 -8.36
CA PRO A 59 1.69 1.36 -9.12
C PRO A 59 1.98 2.58 -10.00
N ALA A 60 2.67 3.59 -9.46
CA ALA A 60 3.02 4.80 -10.18
C ALA A 60 4.05 4.55 -11.30
N LEU A 61 5.09 3.74 -11.03
CA LEU A 61 6.22 3.54 -11.93
C LEU A 61 5.95 2.50 -13.02
N TYR A 62 5.25 1.41 -12.67
CA TYR A 62 5.05 0.26 -13.55
C TYR A 62 3.59 -0.06 -13.84
N GLN A 63 2.65 0.75 -13.34
CA GLN A 63 1.21 0.45 -13.39
C GLN A 63 0.90 -0.94 -12.77
N ALA A 64 1.72 -1.34 -11.78
CA ALA A 64 1.55 -2.60 -11.09
C ALA A 64 0.22 -2.60 -10.32
N ARG A 65 -0.48 -3.73 -10.39
CA ARG A 65 -1.71 -3.93 -9.63
C ARG A 65 -1.41 -4.72 -8.38
N HIS A 66 -1.89 -4.22 -7.26
CA HIS A 66 -1.86 -4.87 -5.96
C HIS A 66 -3.30 -5.07 -5.48
N HIS A 67 -3.59 -6.20 -4.86
CA HIS A 67 -4.89 -6.40 -4.22
C HIS A 67 -4.97 -5.55 -2.95
N VAL A 68 -6.14 -5.00 -2.72
CA VAL A 68 -6.43 -4.22 -1.52
C VAL A 68 -7.57 -4.87 -0.79
N VAL A 69 -7.37 -5.12 0.49
CA VAL A 69 -8.38 -5.73 1.37
C VAL A 69 -8.57 -4.89 2.62
N PRO A 70 -9.78 -4.83 3.18
CA PRO A 70 -10.00 -4.25 4.50
C PRO A 70 -9.40 -5.15 5.57
N CYS A 71 -8.94 -4.57 6.69
CA CYS A 71 -8.46 -5.33 7.85
C CYS A 71 -9.59 -5.94 8.68
N GLU A 72 -10.80 -5.42 8.55
CA GLU A 72 -11.98 -5.90 9.24
C GLU A 72 -12.95 -6.56 8.27
N GLU A 73 -13.77 -7.47 8.79
CA GLU A 73 -14.84 -8.08 7.99
C GLU A 73 -15.81 -7.00 7.54
N ALA A 74 -16.04 -6.97 6.24
CA ALA A 74 -16.85 -5.96 5.59
C ALA A 74 -18.27 -6.46 5.33
N GLY A 75 -19.23 -5.54 5.38
CA GLY A 75 -20.59 -5.81 4.93
C GLY A 75 -20.67 -6.11 3.42
N PRO A 76 -21.81 -6.60 2.93
CA PRO A 76 -21.97 -7.05 1.54
C PRO A 76 -21.97 -5.91 0.51
N ASP A 77 -22.16 -4.68 0.94
CA ASP A 77 -22.30 -3.53 0.04
C ASP A 77 -20.92 -2.99 -0.35
N LEU A 78 -20.50 -3.29 -1.57
CA LEU A 78 -19.21 -2.85 -2.11
C LEU A 78 -19.38 -1.59 -2.97
N LEU A 79 -18.49 -0.64 -2.76
CA LEU A 79 -18.36 0.57 -3.55
C LEU A 79 -17.00 0.61 -4.24
N GLN A 80 -16.95 1.23 -5.41
CA GLN A 80 -15.71 1.35 -6.17
C GLN A 80 -14.94 2.60 -5.76
N TYR A 81 -13.66 2.43 -5.44
CA TYR A 81 -12.74 3.50 -5.03
C TYR A 81 -11.46 3.51 -5.86
N ASP A 82 -10.91 4.71 -6.05
CA ASP A 82 -9.50 4.90 -6.40
C ASP A 82 -8.75 5.27 -5.10
N LEU A 83 -7.69 4.52 -4.75
CA LEU A 83 -6.87 4.77 -3.57
C LEU A 83 -5.77 5.77 -3.90
N VAL A 84 -5.75 6.88 -3.20
CA VAL A 84 -4.79 7.98 -3.42
C VAL A 84 -4.05 8.31 -2.13
N GLY A 85 -2.77 8.58 -2.26
CA GLY A 85 -1.91 9.00 -1.17
C GLY A 85 -1.97 10.52 -0.92
N PRO A 86 -1.24 11.01 0.11
CA PRO A 86 -1.22 12.41 0.50
C PRO A 86 -0.13 13.25 -0.20
N VAL A 87 0.62 12.65 -1.12
CA VAL A 87 1.72 13.34 -1.80
C VAL A 87 1.18 14.24 -2.91
N CYS A 88 1.78 15.42 -3.06
CA CYS A 88 1.42 16.44 -4.06
C CYS A 88 1.92 16.05 -5.46
N GLU A 89 1.56 14.84 -5.90
CA GLU A 89 1.95 14.24 -7.16
C GLU A 89 0.75 13.52 -7.77
N SER A 90 0.42 13.79 -9.01
CA SER A 90 -0.74 13.19 -9.69
C SER A 90 -0.61 11.68 -9.89
N ALA A 91 0.61 11.15 -9.85
CA ALA A 91 0.88 9.71 -9.91
C ALA A 91 0.70 9.00 -8.55
N ASP A 92 0.39 9.73 -7.46
CA ASP A 92 0.19 9.15 -6.14
C ASP A 92 -1.18 8.45 -6.01
N CYS A 93 -1.36 7.46 -6.88
CA CYS A 93 -2.52 6.58 -6.93
C CYS A 93 -2.04 5.14 -6.79
N LEU A 94 -2.36 4.52 -5.67
CA LEU A 94 -1.88 3.19 -5.31
C LEU A 94 -2.74 2.07 -5.89
N ALA A 95 -4.02 2.34 -6.12
CA ALA A 95 -4.92 1.39 -6.77
C ALA A 95 -6.11 2.13 -7.40
N THR A 96 -6.64 1.59 -8.48
CA THR A 96 -7.81 2.13 -9.19
C THR A 96 -8.91 1.10 -9.26
N ALA A 97 -10.15 1.57 -9.20
CA ALA A 97 -11.35 0.77 -9.37
C ALA A 97 -11.44 -0.42 -8.39
N VAL A 98 -10.98 -0.23 -7.16
CA VAL A 98 -11.01 -1.25 -6.11
C VAL A 98 -12.42 -1.31 -5.52
N LEU A 99 -12.95 -2.52 -5.38
CA LEU A 99 -14.21 -2.76 -4.69
C LEU A 99 -13.94 -2.95 -3.19
N LEU A 100 -14.41 -2.02 -2.40
CA LEU A 100 -14.28 -2.02 -0.95
C LEU A 100 -15.67 -1.78 -0.32
N PRO A 101 -15.88 -2.18 0.93
CA PRO A 101 -17.09 -1.80 1.66
C PRO A 101 -17.19 -0.27 1.74
N ALA A 102 -18.36 0.22 2.12
CA ALA A 102 -18.52 1.63 2.42
C ALA A 102 -17.55 2.01 3.53
N LEU A 103 -16.48 2.73 3.17
CA LEU A 103 -15.42 3.07 4.10
C LEU A 103 -15.94 4.10 5.12
N CYS A 104 -15.77 3.78 6.41
CA CYS A 104 -15.98 4.73 7.47
C CYS A 104 -14.88 5.79 7.41
N THR A 105 -15.30 6.97 7.05
CA THR A 105 -14.47 8.15 7.14
C THR A 105 -14.75 8.79 8.48
N GLY A 106 -13.74 9.10 9.22
CA GLY A 106 -13.90 10.17 10.17
C GLY A 106 -14.39 11.38 9.35
N GLN A 107 -15.68 11.66 9.37
CA GLN A 107 -16.23 12.77 8.64
C GLN A 107 -15.43 14.03 9.00
N LEU A 108 -14.78 14.61 8.02
CA LEU A 108 -14.56 16.05 8.01
C LEU A 108 -15.96 16.68 7.91
N GLY A 109 -16.65 16.67 9.05
CA GLY A 109 -17.92 17.36 9.19
C GLY A 109 -17.68 18.83 8.90
N THR A 110 -18.53 19.41 8.08
CA THR A 110 -18.63 20.85 7.86
C THR A 110 -18.99 21.61 9.14
N ASP A 111 -19.24 20.93 10.24
CA ASP A 111 -19.48 21.49 11.55
C ASP A 111 -18.20 21.47 12.39
N LYS A 112 -17.64 22.64 12.56
CA LYS A 112 -16.40 22.96 13.31
C LYS A 112 -16.41 22.58 14.80
N GLN A 113 -17.26 21.67 15.27
CA GLN A 113 -17.49 21.52 16.71
C GLN A 113 -17.26 20.14 17.31
N GLN A 114 -16.76 19.15 16.55
CA GLN A 114 -16.32 17.88 17.14
C GLN A 114 -15.08 17.36 16.41
N ILE A 115 -13.93 17.95 16.71
CA ILE A 115 -12.66 17.26 16.56
C ILE A 115 -12.57 16.35 17.81
N SER A 116 -13.18 15.17 17.73
CA SER A 116 -12.89 14.12 18.70
C SER A 116 -11.51 13.58 18.36
N ASP A 117 -10.63 13.45 19.35
CA ASP A 117 -9.24 12.96 19.26
C ASP A 117 -9.10 11.49 18.80
N HIS A 118 -10.12 10.91 18.20
CA HIS A 118 -10.15 9.54 17.72
C HIS A 118 -10.52 9.52 16.23
N PHE A 119 -9.57 9.91 15.40
CA PHE A 119 -9.60 9.58 13.97
C PHE A 119 -9.35 8.08 13.81
N VAL A 120 -10.36 7.28 14.02
CA VAL A 120 -10.32 5.85 13.68
C VAL A 120 -10.85 5.72 12.26
N GLY A 121 -10.00 5.96 11.25
CA GLY A 121 -10.31 5.57 9.89
C GLY A 121 -10.06 4.08 9.70
N ASP A 122 -10.81 3.46 8.79
CA ASP A 122 -10.64 2.05 8.46
C ASP A 122 -9.19 1.74 8.04
N LEU A 123 -8.74 0.55 8.40
CA LEU A 123 -7.45 0.03 7.95
C LEU A 123 -7.62 -0.82 6.71
N LEU A 124 -6.76 -0.61 5.75
CA LEU A 124 -6.64 -1.37 4.52
C LEU A 124 -5.26 -1.99 4.42
N VAL A 125 -5.17 -3.16 3.82
CA VAL A 125 -3.89 -3.78 3.47
C VAL A 125 -3.76 -3.83 1.96
N ILE A 126 -2.66 -3.29 1.44
CA ILE A 126 -2.24 -3.47 0.06
C ILE A 126 -1.31 -4.68 0.03
N LEU A 127 -1.77 -5.77 -0.57
CA LEU A 127 -1.08 -7.06 -0.59
C LEU A 127 0.07 -7.10 -1.60
N ASP A 128 0.87 -8.17 -1.53
CA ASP A 128 1.96 -8.49 -2.46
C ASP A 128 3.07 -7.42 -2.51
N THR A 129 3.36 -6.79 -1.37
CA THR A 129 4.37 -5.73 -1.27
C THR A 129 5.75 -6.21 -0.82
N GLY A 130 5.93 -7.53 -0.55
CA GLY A 130 7.19 -8.09 -0.08
C GLY A 130 8.33 -8.03 -1.11
N ALA A 131 8.00 -7.89 -2.40
CA ALA A 131 8.99 -7.64 -3.45
C ALA A 131 8.88 -6.20 -3.94
N TYR A 132 9.98 -5.45 -3.84
CA TYR A 132 10.07 -4.08 -4.37
C TYR A 132 9.08 -3.08 -3.72
N GLY A 133 8.60 -3.37 -2.51
CA GLY A 133 7.93 -2.41 -1.63
C GLY A 133 8.96 -1.62 -0.85
N ALA A 134 9.29 -2.04 0.36
CA ALA A 134 10.20 -1.34 1.27
C ALA A 134 11.57 -1.01 0.63
N CYS A 135 12.15 -1.92 -0.16
CA CYS A 135 13.46 -1.68 -0.79
C CYS A 135 13.45 -0.58 -1.88
N MET A 136 12.29 -0.21 -2.41
CA MET A 136 12.12 0.91 -3.34
C MET A 136 11.47 2.14 -2.69
N ALA A 137 11.18 2.07 -1.40
CA ALA A 137 10.64 3.20 -0.66
C ALA A 137 11.63 4.37 -0.64
N SER A 138 11.10 5.57 -0.61
CA SER A 138 11.89 6.81 -0.71
C SER A 138 11.42 7.87 0.28
N ASN A 139 12.26 8.89 0.48
CA ASN A 139 11.90 10.08 1.25
C ASN A 139 11.38 11.21 0.35
N TYR A 140 10.76 10.87 -0.80
CA TYR A 140 10.16 11.88 -1.66
C TYR A 140 9.18 12.74 -0.85
N ASN A 141 9.16 14.03 -1.09
CA ASN A 141 8.44 15.04 -0.30
C ASN A 141 8.76 15.02 1.21
N MET A 142 10.00 14.60 1.57
CA MET A 142 10.47 14.54 2.96
C MET A 142 9.63 13.64 3.88
N ARG A 143 8.98 12.63 3.31
CA ARG A 143 8.24 11.63 4.10
C ARG A 143 9.20 10.62 4.71
N SER A 144 8.98 10.32 5.98
CA SER A 144 9.67 9.24 6.68
C SER A 144 9.15 7.89 6.22
N ARG A 145 10.06 6.92 6.05
CA ARG A 145 9.67 5.54 5.77
C ARG A 145 8.99 4.93 7.00
N PRO A 146 7.95 4.09 6.81
CA PRO A 146 7.24 3.44 7.91
C PRO A 146 8.10 2.41 8.61
N ALA A 147 7.65 1.95 9.80
CA ALA A 147 8.21 0.79 10.46
C ALA A 147 7.93 -0.48 9.64
N GLU A 148 8.81 -1.48 9.78
CA GLU A 148 8.59 -2.83 9.26
C GLU A 148 8.40 -3.81 10.42
N LEU A 149 7.34 -4.58 10.35
CA LEU A 149 6.95 -5.53 11.39
C LEU A 149 6.95 -6.95 10.81
N LEU A 150 7.57 -7.87 11.52
CA LEU A 150 7.46 -9.31 11.24
C LEU A 150 6.35 -9.90 12.09
N VAL A 151 5.43 -10.61 11.45
CA VAL A 151 4.35 -11.34 12.12
C VAL A 151 4.61 -12.82 12.00
N GLU A 152 4.69 -13.51 13.12
CA GLU A 152 4.85 -14.96 13.21
C GLU A 152 3.83 -15.54 14.19
N GLY A 153 2.78 -16.16 13.64
CA GLY A 153 1.62 -16.58 14.41
C GLY A 153 0.95 -15.38 15.09
N ASP A 154 0.88 -15.40 16.41
CA ASP A 154 0.29 -14.32 17.23
C ASP A 154 1.33 -13.30 17.72
N THR A 155 2.57 -13.45 17.31
CA THR A 155 3.68 -12.56 17.71
C THR A 155 3.98 -11.55 16.63
N MET A 156 4.29 -10.32 17.06
CA MET A 156 4.71 -9.23 16.19
C MET A 156 6.00 -8.64 16.71
N VAL A 157 7.01 -8.55 15.83
CA VAL A 157 8.33 -8.01 16.15
C VAL A 157 8.66 -6.90 15.17
N THR A 158 9.16 -5.76 15.69
CA THR A 158 9.69 -4.68 14.86
C THR A 158 11.03 -5.11 14.30
N VAL A 159 11.15 -5.19 12.99
CA VAL A 159 12.40 -5.50 12.28
C VAL A 159 13.10 -4.25 11.75
N ALA A 160 12.34 -3.17 11.53
CA ALA A 160 12.86 -1.85 11.24
C ALA A 160 11.97 -0.79 11.89
N ASP A 161 12.58 0.13 12.63
CA ASP A 161 11.85 1.25 13.20
C ASP A 161 11.40 2.24 12.12
N LYS A 162 10.30 2.97 12.41
CA LYS A 162 9.93 4.11 11.60
C LYS A 162 11.08 5.10 11.54
N GLU A 163 11.37 5.60 10.34
CA GLU A 163 12.43 6.59 10.14
C GLU A 163 12.13 7.88 10.92
N ASP A 164 13.13 8.33 11.69
CA ASP A 164 13.03 9.55 12.46
C ASP A 164 13.20 10.79 11.55
N LEU A 165 12.25 11.72 11.63
CA LEU A 165 12.29 12.95 10.88
C LEU A 165 13.50 13.84 11.26
N ASP A 166 13.90 13.87 12.53
CA ASP A 166 15.05 14.65 12.97
C ASP A 166 16.34 14.10 12.38
N GLN A 167 16.49 12.78 12.27
CA GLN A 167 17.60 12.16 11.56
C GLN A 167 17.60 12.50 10.08
N LEU A 168 16.44 12.51 9.45
CA LEU A 168 16.31 12.89 8.06
C LEU A 168 16.71 14.36 7.85
N LEU A 169 16.27 15.25 8.73
CA LEU A 169 16.60 16.68 8.71
C LEU A 169 18.05 16.98 9.04
N SER A 170 18.72 16.14 9.84
CA SER A 170 20.12 16.32 10.23
C SER A 170 21.11 16.37 9.06
N ARG A 171 20.69 15.89 7.89
CA ARG A 171 21.46 15.99 6.63
C ARG A 171 21.57 17.41 6.10
N PHE A 172 20.68 18.29 6.52
CA PHE A 172 20.68 19.68 6.10
C PHE A 172 21.38 20.52 7.15
N LYS A 173 22.40 21.27 6.71
CA LYS A 173 23.05 22.26 7.57
C LYS A 173 22.17 23.51 7.58
N MET A 174 21.46 23.72 8.68
CA MET A 174 20.74 24.98 8.93
C MET A 174 21.64 25.92 9.71
#